data_4ae6a712892df7c91813e1a0aac67b69
#
_entry.id   4ae6a712892df7c91813e1a0aac67b69
#
_cell.length_a   1.000
_cell.length_b   1.000
_cell.length_c   1.000
_cell.angle_alpha   90.00
_cell.angle_beta   90.00
_cell.angle_gamma   90.00
#
_symmetry.space_group_name_H-M   'P 1'
#
loop_
_entity.id
_entity.type
_entity.pdbx_description
1 polymer ?
#
loop_
_entity_poly.entity_id
_entity_poly.type
_entity_poly.pdbx_seq_one_letter_code
_entity_poly.pdbx_strand_id
1 'polypeptide(L)'
;MKALLFAAALTASTASMAEELRIFNWLEYIPDEVIQQFEEEYDAKVIYDTYDAAEKMETQMLTGASGYDLVFPGSSNLGRLIDSGALEKVDTSKLTNIGNIEPEFMQILRDIGDKDNQYAVPYLWGTNIIGYNQARVKAATGKDALTSWDDIFSVESMKALEQCGVAMMDSPTEIMPLILFHLGLDPYSTKAADYKKAEEFMAELRPYIRYFNSSQFVEDLANGEICAVIGWSGSLFIAQSIAKGTNNGNDIRMVMPEEGTMVWFDNMAIPKGAPHKELAEKFINFILRPEVIAIASNSIGYANPNSKATPLVNKEIKSNPAMYIPEEDMKKLFAQESLSLRTEKIRTRAWTNIKTNR
;
A
#
# COMPACT_ATOMS: atom_id res chain seq x y z
N MET A 1 -37.30 17.53 70.95
CA MET A 1 -36.03 17.02 70.28
C MET A 1 -36.37 16.59 68.84
N LYS A 2 -36.04 17.42 67.85
CA LYS A 2 -36.27 17.12 66.44
C LYS A 2 -34.91 16.61 65.85
N ALA A 3 -34.87 15.34 65.44
CA ALA A 3 -33.72 14.78 64.78
C ALA A 3 -33.78 15.14 63.29
N LEU A 4 -32.80 15.91 62.81
CA LEU A 4 -32.57 16.14 61.38
C LEU A 4 -31.77 14.94 60.82
N LEU A 5 -32.38 14.19 59.92
CA LEU A 5 -31.73 13.22 59.09
C LEU A 5 -31.09 13.95 57.88
N PHE A 6 -29.76 14.02 57.83
CA PHE A 6 -28.98 14.42 56.64
C PHE A 6 -28.87 13.24 55.71
N ALA A 7 -29.56 13.27 54.58
CA ALA A 7 -29.37 12.33 53.52
C ALA A 7 -28.17 12.82 52.65
N ALA A 8 -27.01 12.16 52.78
CA ALA A 8 -25.89 12.37 51.88
C ALA A 8 -26.17 11.65 50.55
N ALA A 9 -26.43 12.41 49.50
CA ALA A 9 -26.50 11.88 48.14
C ALA A 9 -25.08 11.57 47.69
N LEU A 10 -24.70 10.29 47.63
CA LEU A 10 -23.51 9.83 46.90
C LEU A 10 -23.80 9.99 45.40
N THR A 11 -23.24 11.00 44.79
CA THR A 11 -23.09 11.06 43.33
C THR A 11 -21.99 10.08 42.96
N ALA A 12 -22.36 8.87 42.50
CA ALA A 12 -21.45 7.95 41.84
C ALA A 12 -21.11 8.58 40.51
N SER A 13 -19.92 9.20 40.42
CA SER A 13 -19.29 9.52 39.13
C SER A 13 -18.95 8.18 38.44
N THR A 14 -19.77 7.75 37.51
CA THR A 14 -19.39 6.72 36.57
C THR A 14 -18.25 7.31 35.73
N ALA A 15 -17.01 6.94 36.04
CA ALA A 15 -15.90 7.15 35.11
C ALA A 15 -16.28 6.41 33.83
N SER A 16 -16.69 7.14 32.80
CA SER A 16 -16.80 6.59 31.45
C SER A 16 -15.37 6.13 31.07
N MET A 17 -15.19 4.84 30.95
CA MET A 17 -13.96 4.36 30.34
C MET A 17 -14.03 4.78 28.87
N ALA A 18 -12.96 5.42 28.38
CA ALA A 18 -12.84 5.75 26.97
C ALA A 18 -13.10 4.51 26.11
N GLU A 19 -13.88 4.65 25.04
CA GLU A 19 -14.11 3.55 24.10
C GLU A 19 -12.79 3.15 23.46
N GLU A 20 -12.51 1.84 23.35
CA GLU A 20 -11.32 1.34 22.69
C GLU A 20 -11.62 1.10 21.21
N LEU A 21 -10.76 1.61 20.31
CA LEU A 21 -10.73 1.28 18.87
C LEU A 21 -9.52 0.41 18.57
N ARG A 22 -9.75 -0.82 18.17
CA ARG A 22 -8.68 -1.77 17.83
C ARG A 22 -8.43 -1.81 16.35
N ILE A 23 -7.25 -1.30 15.94
CA ILE A 23 -6.82 -1.21 14.54
C ILE A 23 -5.76 -2.27 14.28
N PHE A 24 -5.89 -3.00 13.16
CA PHE A 24 -4.88 -3.90 12.64
C PHE A 24 -4.42 -3.41 11.27
N ASN A 25 -3.18 -2.93 11.17
CA ASN A 25 -2.70 -2.21 9.99
C ASN A 25 -1.26 -2.58 9.64
N TRP A 26 -0.81 -2.09 8.50
CA TRP A 26 0.60 -2.10 8.11
C TRP A 26 1.45 -1.31 9.12
N LEU A 27 2.70 -1.72 9.26
CA LEU A 27 3.66 -1.01 10.11
C LEU A 27 3.83 0.45 9.63
N GLU A 28 3.80 1.41 10.59
CA GLU A 28 4.04 2.85 10.34
C GLU A 28 3.10 3.48 9.28
N TYR A 29 1.85 3.01 9.19
CA TYR A 29 0.94 3.38 8.09
C TYR A 29 -0.13 4.41 8.48
N ILE A 30 -0.23 4.80 9.74
CA ILE A 30 -0.98 5.96 10.23
C ILE A 30 -0.04 6.73 11.16
N PRO A 31 0.19 8.04 10.91
CA PRO A 31 1.02 8.86 11.79
C PRO A 31 0.44 8.96 13.21
N ASP A 32 1.29 8.95 14.22
CA ASP A 32 0.89 9.10 15.64
C ASP A 32 0.07 10.36 15.87
N GLU A 33 0.38 11.44 15.17
CA GLU A 33 -0.38 12.70 15.24
C GLU A 33 -1.85 12.51 14.85
N VAL A 34 -2.15 11.69 13.84
CA VAL A 34 -3.50 11.38 13.38
C VAL A 34 -4.25 10.57 14.44
N ILE A 35 -3.56 9.60 15.06
CA ILE A 35 -4.12 8.78 16.15
C ILE A 35 -4.45 9.68 17.34
N GLN A 36 -3.53 10.52 17.78
CA GLN A 36 -3.73 11.44 18.91
C GLN A 36 -4.89 12.41 18.67
N GLN A 37 -5.00 13.01 17.47
CA GLN A 37 -6.13 13.89 17.14
C GLN A 37 -7.46 13.16 17.23
N PHE A 38 -7.54 11.89 16.80
CA PHE A 38 -8.75 11.10 16.91
C PHE A 38 -9.10 10.79 18.38
N GLU A 39 -8.12 10.35 19.18
CA GLU A 39 -8.31 10.05 20.60
C GLU A 39 -8.83 11.27 21.37
N GLU A 40 -8.26 12.44 21.11
CA GLU A 40 -8.67 13.71 21.75
C GLU A 40 -10.09 14.14 21.33
N GLU A 41 -10.44 14.01 20.04
CA GLU A 41 -11.73 14.47 19.53
C GLU A 41 -12.89 13.57 19.95
N TYR A 42 -12.65 12.24 20.03
CA TYR A 42 -13.72 11.27 20.28
C TYR A 42 -13.72 10.68 21.70
N ASP A 43 -12.84 11.17 22.60
CA ASP A 43 -12.64 10.61 23.94
C ASP A 43 -12.49 9.08 23.89
N ALA A 44 -11.66 8.62 22.96
CA ALA A 44 -11.41 7.21 22.66
C ALA A 44 -9.94 6.86 22.87
N LYS A 45 -9.65 5.55 22.96
CA LYS A 45 -8.29 5.03 22.98
C LYS A 45 -8.06 4.11 21.78
N VAL A 46 -7.02 4.37 21.00
CA VAL A 46 -6.64 3.51 19.89
C VAL A 46 -5.61 2.47 20.33
N ILE A 47 -5.94 1.20 20.09
CA ILE A 47 -5.01 0.07 20.21
C ILE A 47 -4.57 -0.28 18.81
N TYR A 48 -3.30 -0.05 18.52
CA TYR A 48 -2.76 -0.19 17.16
C TYR A 48 -1.80 -1.38 17.08
N ASP A 49 -2.27 -2.47 16.48
CA ASP A 49 -1.47 -3.65 16.20
C ASP A 49 -1.07 -3.67 14.72
N THR A 50 0.11 -4.22 14.42
CA THR A 50 0.68 -4.16 13.07
C THR A 50 0.91 -5.53 12.46
N TYR A 51 0.91 -5.57 11.13
CA TYR A 51 1.37 -6.68 10.33
C TYR A 51 2.37 -6.21 9.26
N ASP A 52 3.20 -7.12 8.82
CA ASP A 52 4.26 -6.94 7.83
C ASP A 52 4.01 -7.74 6.54
N ALA A 53 2.90 -8.49 6.49
CA ALA A 53 2.52 -9.32 5.36
C ALA A 53 0.99 -9.41 5.23
N ALA A 54 0.49 -9.26 3.99
CA ALA A 54 -0.94 -9.35 3.68
C ALA A 54 -1.54 -10.71 4.09
N GLU A 55 -0.77 -11.77 4.00
CA GLU A 55 -1.18 -13.13 4.38
C GLU A 55 -1.44 -13.28 5.89
N LYS A 56 -0.71 -12.55 6.72
CA LYS A 56 -0.95 -12.50 8.18
C LYS A 56 -2.29 -11.82 8.47
N MET A 57 -2.53 -10.68 7.85
CA MET A 57 -3.80 -9.95 7.95
C MET A 57 -4.96 -10.83 7.48
N GLU A 58 -4.86 -11.42 6.29
CA GLU A 58 -5.90 -12.27 5.72
C GLU A 58 -6.19 -13.49 6.62
N THR A 59 -5.16 -14.15 7.12
CA THR A 59 -5.31 -15.28 8.05
C THR A 59 -6.05 -14.85 9.31
N GLN A 60 -5.70 -13.73 9.90
CA GLN A 60 -6.37 -13.20 11.09
C GLN A 60 -7.85 -12.90 10.84
N MET A 61 -8.17 -12.29 9.71
CA MET A 61 -9.57 -11.98 9.34
C MET A 61 -10.40 -13.26 9.11
N LEU A 62 -9.82 -14.27 8.48
CA LEU A 62 -10.50 -15.53 8.18
C LEU A 62 -10.76 -16.41 9.41
N THR A 63 -10.19 -16.10 10.57
CA THR A 63 -10.55 -16.80 11.83
C THR A 63 -11.97 -16.53 12.29
N GLY A 64 -12.62 -15.47 11.78
CA GLY A 64 -14.01 -15.11 12.05
C GLY A 64 -14.25 -14.38 13.39
N ALA A 65 -13.23 -14.23 14.22
CA ALA A 65 -13.27 -13.48 15.49
C ALA A 65 -11.92 -12.77 15.68
N SER A 66 -11.64 -11.80 14.81
CA SER A 66 -10.33 -11.14 14.79
C SER A 66 -10.06 -10.32 16.05
N GLY A 67 -11.10 -9.81 16.73
CA GLY A 67 -11.00 -8.92 17.87
C GLY A 67 -10.64 -7.47 17.50
N TYR A 68 -10.54 -7.17 16.21
CA TYR A 68 -10.28 -5.83 15.70
C TYR A 68 -11.55 -5.15 15.22
N ASP A 69 -11.53 -3.81 15.23
CA ASP A 69 -12.62 -2.95 14.76
C ASP A 69 -12.36 -2.42 13.36
N LEU A 70 -11.09 -2.26 13.00
CA LEU A 70 -10.66 -1.75 11.70
C LEU A 70 -9.44 -2.51 11.18
N VAL A 71 -9.42 -2.79 9.86
CA VAL A 71 -8.31 -3.44 9.17
C VAL A 71 -8.05 -2.74 7.84
N PHE A 72 -6.82 -2.86 7.31
CA PHE A 72 -6.40 -2.18 6.09
C PHE A 72 -5.99 -3.18 4.98
N PRO A 73 -6.97 -3.87 4.35
CA PRO A 73 -6.66 -4.80 3.28
C PRO A 73 -6.24 -4.07 2.00
N GLY A 74 -5.20 -4.59 1.37
CA GLY A 74 -4.83 -4.21 0.01
C GLY A 74 -5.81 -4.76 -1.03
N SER A 75 -5.78 -4.19 -2.22
CA SER A 75 -6.63 -4.61 -3.36
C SER A 75 -6.53 -6.10 -3.67
N SER A 76 -5.35 -6.71 -3.51
CA SER A 76 -5.12 -8.14 -3.76
C SER A 76 -5.87 -9.09 -2.81
N ASN A 77 -6.32 -8.60 -1.65
CA ASN A 77 -7.00 -9.41 -0.63
C ASN A 77 -8.49 -9.07 -0.51
N LEU A 78 -8.89 -7.85 -0.88
CA LEU A 78 -10.21 -7.31 -0.59
C LEU A 78 -11.34 -8.22 -1.11
N GLY A 79 -11.29 -8.61 -2.38
CA GLY A 79 -12.30 -9.48 -2.99
C GLY A 79 -12.48 -10.80 -2.25
N ARG A 80 -11.38 -11.46 -1.85
CA ARG A 80 -11.43 -12.71 -1.09
C ARG A 80 -12.01 -12.54 0.32
N LEU A 81 -11.70 -11.45 1.00
CA LEU A 81 -12.25 -11.15 2.31
C LEU A 81 -13.76 -10.89 2.25
N ILE A 82 -14.22 -10.20 1.19
CA ILE A 82 -15.66 -9.99 0.95
C ILE A 82 -16.35 -11.32 0.65
N ASP A 83 -15.83 -12.11 -0.28
CA ASP A 83 -16.42 -13.39 -0.70
C ASP A 83 -16.48 -14.41 0.44
N SER A 84 -15.52 -14.39 1.34
CA SER A 84 -15.48 -15.25 2.54
C SER A 84 -16.42 -14.79 3.66
N GLY A 85 -17.01 -13.57 3.54
CA GLY A 85 -17.82 -12.98 4.60
C GLY A 85 -17.02 -12.53 5.82
N ALA A 86 -15.72 -12.27 5.66
CA ALA A 86 -14.82 -11.83 6.73
C ALA A 86 -14.95 -10.34 7.09
N LEU A 87 -15.72 -9.57 6.30
CA LEU A 87 -15.93 -8.15 6.49
C LEU A 87 -17.40 -7.81 6.80
N GLU A 88 -17.62 -6.75 7.57
CA GLU A 88 -18.93 -6.12 7.76
C GLU A 88 -19.16 -5.05 6.70
N LYS A 89 -20.43 -4.77 6.41
CA LYS A 89 -20.78 -3.60 5.60
C LYS A 89 -20.56 -2.32 6.39
N VAL A 90 -19.93 -1.35 5.76
CA VAL A 90 -19.78 0.02 6.26
C VAL A 90 -21.07 0.79 5.99
N ASP A 91 -21.60 1.49 6.99
CA ASP A 91 -22.74 2.38 6.78
C ASP A 91 -22.27 3.71 6.18
N THR A 92 -22.21 3.75 4.85
CA THR A 92 -21.73 4.93 4.09
C THR A 92 -22.61 6.17 4.33
N SER A 93 -23.84 6.03 4.84
CA SER A 93 -24.69 7.18 5.18
C SER A 93 -24.18 7.99 6.38
N LYS A 94 -23.36 7.34 7.22
CA LYS A 94 -22.66 7.98 8.35
C LYS A 94 -21.35 8.65 7.95
N LEU A 95 -20.85 8.37 6.77
CA LEU A 95 -19.58 8.90 6.28
C LEU A 95 -19.79 10.21 5.51
N THR A 96 -19.94 11.31 6.24
CA THR A 96 -20.21 12.64 5.64
C THR A 96 -19.09 13.12 4.70
N ASN A 97 -17.89 12.58 4.86
CA ASN A 97 -16.71 12.90 4.06
C ASN A 97 -16.45 11.94 2.88
N ILE A 98 -17.30 10.92 2.67
CA ILE A 98 -17.13 9.94 1.59
C ILE A 98 -17.11 10.59 0.20
N GLY A 99 -17.87 11.68 0.03
CA GLY A 99 -17.91 12.46 -1.21
C GLY A 99 -16.63 13.25 -1.53
N ASN A 100 -15.60 13.19 -0.67
CA ASN A 100 -14.28 13.75 -0.95
C ASN A 100 -13.39 12.81 -1.77
N ILE A 101 -13.76 11.51 -1.84
CA ILE A 101 -13.05 10.52 -2.65
C ILE A 101 -13.40 10.72 -4.13
N GLU A 102 -12.38 10.72 -4.97
CA GLU A 102 -12.56 10.79 -6.42
C GLU A 102 -13.35 9.58 -6.93
N PRO A 103 -14.34 9.78 -7.85
CA PRO A 103 -15.22 8.72 -8.31
C PRO A 103 -14.50 7.53 -8.96
N GLU A 104 -13.35 7.78 -9.57
CA GLU A 104 -12.50 6.77 -10.22
C GLU A 104 -12.03 5.69 -9.22
N PHE A 105 -11.66 6.11 -8.00
CA PHE A 105 -11.24 5.16 -6.96
C PHE A 105 -12.40 4.31 -6.46
N MET A 106 -13.59 4.90 -6.36
CA MET A 106 -14.80 4.15 -6.03
C MET A 106 -15.21 3.18 -7.16
N GLN A 107 -14.89 3.49 -8.42
CA GLN A 107 -15.08 2.56 -9.53
C GLN A 107 -14.10 1.39 -9.46
N ILE A 108 -12.84 1.66 -9.19
CA ILE A 108 -11.83 0.61 -9.04
C ILE A 108 -12.20 -0.36 -7.91
N LEU A 109 -12.71 0.14 -6.77
CA LEU A 109 -13.20 -0.74 -5.70
C LEU A 109 -14.27 -1.72 -6.18
N ARG A 110 -15.21 -1.26 -7.04
CA ARG A 110 -16.24 -2.13 -7.64
C ARG A 110 -15.61 -3.21 -8.51
N ASP A 111 -14.60 -2.84 -9.26
CA ASP A 111 -13.93 -3.75 -10.22
C ASP A 111 -13.10 -4.82 -9.50
N ILE A 112 -12.51 -4.50 -8.33
CA ILE A 112 -11.70 -5.44 -7.55
C ILE A 112 -12.49 -6.27 -6.51
N GLY A 113 -13.83 -6.13 -6.45
CA GLY A 113 -14.69 -7.03 -5.67
C GLY A 113 -15.75 -6.37 -4.79
N ASP A 114 -15.65 -5.08 -4.44
CA ASP A 114 -16.69 -4.38 -3.67
C ASP A 114 -17.74 -3.75 -4.60
N LYS A 115 -18.53 -4.57 -5.26
CA LYS A 115 -19.47 -4.21 -6.34
C LYS A 115 -20.39 -3.03 -6.03
N ASP A 116 -20.74 -2.87 -4.76
CA ASP A 116 -21.67 -1.85 -4.30
C ASP A 116 -21.01 -0.78 -3.42
N ASN A 117 -19.66 -0.82 -3.29
CA ASN A 117 -18.88 0.05 -2.40
C ASN A 117 -19.43 0.03 -0.94
N GLN A 118 -19.65 -1.16 -0.41
CA GLN A 118 -20.27 -1.34 0.91
C GLN A 118 -19.33 -1.91 1.98
N TYR A 119 -18.17 -2.41 1.60
CA TYR A 119 -17.29 -3.13 2.53
C TYR A 119 -15.98 -2.40 2.82
N ALA A 120 -15.56 -1.53 1.90
CA ALA A 120 -14.26 -0.87 2.00
C ALA A 120 -14.33 0.60 1.60
N VAL A 121 -13.40 1.38 2.13
CA VAL A 121 -13.21 2.80 1.81
C VAL A 121 -11.74 3.01 1.49
N PRO A 122 -11.39 3.56 0.31
CA PRO A 122 -10.00 3.78 -0.07
C PRO A 122 -9.27 4.69 0.92
N TYR A 123 -8.03 4.33 1.26
CA TYR A 123 -7.18 5.07 2.19
C TYR A 123 -6.00 5.72 1.47
N LEU A 124 -5.00 4.94 1.11
CA LEU A 124 -3.85 5.39 0.34
C LEU A 124 -3.68 4.49 -0.89
N TRP A 125 -2.96 5.00 -1.88
CA TRP A 125 -2.67 4.25 -3.09
C TRP A 125 -1.25 4.52 -3.57
N GLY A 126 -0.74 3.62 -4.36
CA GLY A 126 0.57 3.74 -4.95
C GLY A 126 0.73 2.83 -6.16
N THR A 127 1.91 2.88 -6.73
CA THR A 127 2.31 2.11 -7.91
C THR A 127 3.63 1.41 -7.65
N ASN A 128 3.87 0.37 -8.45
CA ASN A 128 5.15 -0.29 -8.51
C ASN A 128 5.94 0.30 -9.68
N ILE A 129 7.05 0.94 -9.38
CA ILE A 129 7.82 1.73 -10.35
C ILE A 129 9.32 1.47 -10.21
N ILE A 130 10.09 2.08 -11.11
CA ILE A 130 11.55 1.99 -11.08
C ILE A 130 12.12 3.15 -10.26
N GLY A 131 12.89 2.82 -9.21
CA GLY A 131 13.77 3.76 -8.51
C GLY A 131 15.22 3.54 -8.91
N TYR A 132 15.98 4.62 -9.11
CA TYR A 132 17.37 4.49 -9.54
C TYR A 132 18.26 5.66 -9.11
N ASN A 133 19.55 5.38 -8.98
CA ASN A 133 20.59 6.38 -8.77
C ASN A 133 21.08 6.87 -10.13
N GLN A 134 20.78 8.11 -10.51
CA GLN A 134 21.03 8.65 -11.83
C GLN A 134 22.49 8.58 -12.25
N ALA A 135 23.40 8.99 -11.38
CA ALA A 135 24.83 9.03 -11.70
C ALA A 135 25.41 7.62 -11.95
N ARG A 136 24.99 6.64 -11.13
CA ARG A 136 25.44 5.25 -11.25
C ARG A 136 24.85 4.54 -12.47
N VAL A 137 23.57 4.76 -12.76
CA VAL A 137 22.92 4.24 -13.98
C VAL A 137 23.59 4.82 -15.21
N LYS A 138 23.84 6.14 -15.25
CA LYS A 138 24.55 6.77 -16.37
C LYS A 138 25.95 6.20 -16.56
N ALA A 139 26.69 6.00 -15.48
CA ALA A 139 28.03 5.39 -15.54
C ALA A 139 28.01 3.95 -16.06
N ALA A 140 26.99 3.16 -15.71
CA ALA A 140 26.87 1.76 -16.08
C ALA A 140 26.32 1.56 -17.50
N THR A 141 25.32 2.35 -17.91
CA THR A 141 24.56 2.13 -19.16
C THR A 141 24.77 3.19 -20.23
N GLY A 142 25.32 4.35 -19.87
CA GLY A 142 25.37 5.54 -20.72
C GLY A 142 24.03 6.29 -20.84
N LYS A 143 22.94 5.78 -20.28
CA LYS A 143 21.62 6.42 -20.31
C LYS A 143 21.51 7.51 -19.26
N ASP A 144 20.89 8.64 -19.61
CA ASP A 144 20.62 9.73 -18.65
C ASP A 144 19.45 9.41 -17.70
N ALA A 145 18.55 8.50 -18.12
CA ALA A 145 17.40 8.06 -17.35
C ALA A 145 16.99 6.63 -17.70
N LEU A 146 16.32 5.95 -16.77
CA LEU A 146 15.52 4.74 -17.03
C LEU A 146 14.08 5.20 -17.28
N THR A 147 13.39 4.68 -18.29
CA THR A 147 12.05 5.12 -18.69
C THR A 147 11.10 3.99 -19.04
N SER A 148 11.60 2.77 -19.16
CA SER A 148 10.88 1.60 -19.67
C SER A 148 11.11 0.38 -18.79
N TRP A 149 10.18 -0.55 -18.77
CA TRP A 149 10.40 -1.87 -18.18
C TRP A 149 11.54 -2.62 -18.84
N ASP A 150 11.84 -2.37 -20.12
CA ASP A 150 13.01 -2.94 -20.80
C ASP A 150 14.34 -2.56 -20.13
N ASP A 151 14.38 -1.45 -19.40
CA ASP A 151 15.57 -1.05 -18.65
C ASP A 151 15.90 -1.99 -17.49
N ILE A 152 14.88 -2.72 -16.98
CA ILE A 152 15.04 -3.70 -15.89
C ILE A 152 14.76 -5.13 -16.36
N PHE A 153 13.95 -5.32 -17.41
CA PHE A 153 13.54 -6.62 -17.91
C PHE A 153 14.23 -7.01 -19.21
N SER A 154 15.45 -6.55 -19.46
CA SER A 154 16.28 -7.06 -20.54
C SER A 154 17.65 -7.54 -20.05
N VAL A 155 18.16 -8.61 -20.65
CA VAL A 155 19.48 -9.18 -20.30
C VAL A 155 20.59 -8.15 -20.53
N GLU A 156 20.51 -7.37 -21.62
CA GLU A 156 21.51 -6.35 -21.96
C GLU A 156 21.59 -5.27 -20.87
N SER A 157 20.45 -4.68 -20.51
CA SER A 157 20.38 -3.65 -19.46
C SER A 157 20.79 -4.19 -18.10
N MET A 158 20.29 -5.36 -17.71
CA MET A 158 20.61 -5.96 -16.42
C MET A 158 22.10 -6.29 -16.29
N LYS A 159 22.72 -6.75 -17.35
CA LYS A 159 24.17 -7.02 -17.41
C LYS A 159 24.99 -5.74 -17.26
N ALA A 160 24.54 -4.63 -17.84
CA ALA A 160 25.19 -3.34 -17.66
C ALA A 160 25.05 -2.83 -16.21
N LEU A 161 23.86 -3.02 -15.59
CA LEU A 161 23.57 -2.58 -14.24
C LEU A 161 24.14 -3.50 -13.14
N GLU A 162 24.60 -4.71 -13.47
CA GLU A 162 25.06 -5.73 -12.51
C GLU A 162 26.09 -5.19 -11.53
N GLN A 163 27.09 -4.44 -12.02
CA GLN A 163 28.18 -3.93 -11.17
C GLN A 163 27.70 -2.94 -10.11
N CYS A 164 26.73 -2.10 -10.44
CA CYS A 164 26.18 -1.14 -9.48
C CYS A 164 25.01 -1.72 -8.67
N GLY A 165 24.43 -2.86 -9.10
CA GLY A 165 23.47 -3.67 -8.39
C GLY A 165 22.02 -3.30 -8.64
N VAL A 166 21.23 -4.33 -8.94
CA VAL A 166 19.77 -4.23 -9.10
C VAL A 166 19.09 -5.08 -8.04
N ALA A 167 18.06 -4.54 -7.39
CA ALA A 167 17.20 -5.26 -6.45
C ALA A 167 15.76 -5.31 -6.97
N MET A 168 14.99 -6.23 -6.42
CA MET A 168 13.54 -6.31 -6.61
C MET A 168 12.86 -6.56 -5.27
N MET A 169 11.63 -6.11 -5.12
CA MET A 169 10.80 -6.49 -3.97
C MET A 169 10.61 -8.01 -3.91
N ASP A 170 10.55 -8.55 -2.71
CA ASP A 170 10.18 -9.97 -2.49
C ASP A 170 8.65 -10.07 -2.33
N SER A 171 7.93 -9.81 -3.41
CA SER A 171 6.48 -9.81 -3.46
C SER A 171 5.96 -10.44 -4.76
N PRO A 172 5.52 -11.71 -4.71
CA PRO A 172 4.94 -12.37 -5.88
C PRO A 172 3.64 -11.71 -6.36
N THR A 173 2.89 -11.08 -5.44
CA THR A 173 1.64 -10.39 -5.75
C THR A 173 1.84 -9.14 -6.58
N GLU A 174 3.06 -8.63 -6.64
CA GLU A 174 3.40 -7.38 -7.29
C GLU A 174 4.38 -7.56 -8.45
N ILE A 175 5.43 -8.34 -8.25
CA ILE A 175 6.46 -8.52 -9.29
C ILE A 175 5.98 -9.45 -10.41
N MET A 176 5.24 -10.52 -10.09
CA MET A 176 4.76 -11.44 -11.14
C MET A 176 3.80 -10.77 -12.13
N PRO A 177 2.82 -9.94 -11.72
CA PRO A 177 1.99 -9.18 -12.65
C PRO A 177 2.80 -8.27 -13.59
N LEU A 178 3.86 -7.61 -13.08
CA LEU A 178 4.72 -6.76 -13.90
C LEU A 178 5.51 -7.58 -14.94
N ILE A 179 6.00 -8.77 -14.56
CA ILE A 179 6.68 -9.67 -15.50
C ILE A 179 5.71 -10.15 -16.59
N LEU A 180 4.50 -10.57 -16.21
CA LEU A 180 3.49 -11.01 -17.15
C LEU A 180 3.08 -9.86 -18.09
N PHE A 181 2.86 -8.66 -17.55
CA PHE A 181 2.58 -7.45 -18.33
C PHE A 181 3.68 -7.14 -19.35
N HIS A 182 4.94 -7.16 -18.92
CA HIS A 182 6.10 -6.95 -19.79
C HIS A 182 6.17 -7.99 -20.92
N LEU A 183 5.79 -9.24 -20.64
CA LEU A 183 5.74 -10.32 -21.66
C LEU A 183 4.49 -10.22 -22.57
N GLY A 184 3.65 -9.17 -22.45
CA GLY A 184 2.42 -9.02 -23.22
C GLY A 184 1.35 -10.04 -22.86
N LEU A 185 1.42 -10.61 -21.64
CA LEU A 185 0.45 -11.55 -21.11
C LEU A 185 -0.51 -10.83 -20.16
N ASP A 186 -1.62 -11.51 -19.84
CA ASP A 186 -2.54 -11.01 -18.82
C ASP A 186 -1.83 -10.99 -17.45
N PRO A 187 -1.69 -9.82 -16.77
CA PRO A 187 -1.04 -9.71 -15.46
C PRO A 187 -1.64 -10.63 -14.39
N TYR A 188 -2.91 -10.95 -14.52
CA TYR A 188 -3.67 -11.82 -13.61
C TYR A 188 -4.06 -13.15 -14.24
N SER A 189 -3.24 -13.63 -15.19
CA SER A 189 -3.47 -14.92 -15.87
C SER A 189 -3.71 -16.05 -14.87
N THR A 190 -4.70 -16.87 -15.16
CA THR A 190 -5.01 -18.10 -14.41
C THR A 190 -4.32 -19.34 -15.01
N LYS A 191 -3.54 -19.18 -16.07
CA LYS A 191 -2.91 -20.26 -16.82
C LYS A 191 -1.49 -20.55 -16.31
N ALA A 192 -1.26 -21.76 -15.82
CA ALA A 192 0.06 -22.18 -15.34
C ALA A 192 1.17 -22.03 -16.42
N ALA A 193 0.80 -22.12 -17.70
CA ALA A 193 1.75 -21.94 -18.81
C ALA A 193 2.32 -20.53 -18.89
N ASP A 194 1.56 -19.51 -18.51
CA ASP A 194 2.03 -18.13 -18.54
C ASP A 194 3.03 -17.87 -17.40
N TYR A 195 2.78 -18.43 -16.21
CA TYR A 195 3.77 -18.42 -15.11
C TYR A 195 5.06 -19.15 -15.44
N LYS A 196 4.96 -20.25 -16.21
CA LYS A 196 6.16 -20.95 -16.69
C LYS A 196 6.99 -20.09 -17.64
N LYS A 197 6.35 -19.34 -18.55
CA LYS A 197 7.06 -18.38 -19.41
C LYS A 197 7.75 -17.30 -18.59
N ALA A 198 7.09 -16.80 -17.53
CA ALA A 198 7.68 -15.84 -16.60
C ALA A 198 8.90 -16.44 -15.86
N GLU A 199 8.84 -17.70 -15.43
CA GLU A 199 9.99 -18.41 -14.85
C GLU A 199 11.17 -18.50 -15.84
N GLU A 200 10.91 -18.94 -17.06
CA GLU A 200 11.92 -19.09 -18.13
C GLU A 200 12.57 -17.73 -18.46
N PHE A 201 11.76 -16.68 -18.59
CA PHE A 201 12.24 -15.33 -18.82
C PHE A 201 13.12 -14.82 -17.67
N MET A 202 12.65 -14.96 -16.43
CA MET A 202 13.38 -14.50 -15.26
C MET A 202 14.64 -15.32 -14.95
N ALA A 203 14.72 -16.56 -15.39
CA ALA A 203 15.93 -17.37 -15.25
C ALA A 203 17.13 -16.74 -15.98
N GLU A 204 16.90 -16.04 -17.10
CA GLU A 204 17.94 -15.31 -17.82
C GLU A 204 18.39 -14.03 -17.08
N LEU A 205 17.49 -13.39 -16.35
CA LEU A 205 17.74 -12.14 -15.61
C LEU A 205 18.26 -12.39 -14.19
N ARG A 206 17.92 -13.54 -13.58
CA ARG A 206 18.22 -13.87 -12.19
C ARG A 206 19.69 -13.70 -11.79
N PRO A 207 20.68 -14.06 -12.63
CA PRO A 207 22.10 -13.87 -12.29
C PRO A 207 22.50 -12.43 -12.01
N TYR A 208 21.80 -11.45 -12.57
CA TYR A 208 22.08 -10.02 -12.47
C TYR A 208 21.31 -9.33 -11.36
N ILE A 209 20.38 -10.04 -10.68
CA ILE A 209 19.61 -9.49 -9.54
C ILE A 209 20.40 -9.77 -8.27
N ARG A 210 20.79 -8.68 -7.56
CA ARG A 210 21.60 -8.78 -6.35
C ARG A 210 20.82 -9.46 -5.21
N TYR A 211 19.56 -9.06 -5.01
CA TYR A 211 18.68 -9.68 -4.01
C TYR A 211 17.21 -9.36 -4.26
N PHE A 212 16.34 -10.12 -3.59
CA PHE A 212 14.92 -9.85 -3.44
C PHE A 212 14.65 -9.51 -1.97
N ASN A 213 14.19 -8.28 -1.69
CA ASN A 213 13.84 -7.83 -0.35
C ASN A 213 12.94 -6.60 -0.44
N SER A 214 11.86 -6.56 0.36
CA SER A 214 10.83 -5.51 0.28
C SER A 214 11.05 -4.34 1.25
N SER A 215 12.10 -4.35 2.08
CA SER A 215 12.41 -3.25 3.01
C SER A 215 13.82 -2.70 2.83
N GLN A 216 14.82 -3.55 2.72
CA GLN A 216 16.24 -3.18 2.66
C GLN A 216 16.56 -2.24 1.49
N PHE A 217 15.85 -2.35 0.35
CA PHE A 217 16.13 -1.55 -0.84
C PHE A 217 16.05 -0.04 -0.61
N VAL A 218 15.28 0.41 0.37
CA VAL A 218 15.09 1.85 0.65
C VAL A 218 16.42 2.47 1.08
N GLU A 219 17.06 1.88 2.07
CA GLU A 219 18.36 2.35 2.57
C GLU A 219 19.47 2.10 1.56
N ASP A 220 19.49 0.91 0.94
CA ASP A 220 20.53 0.55 -0.02
C ASP A 220 20.52 1.47 -1.25
N LEU A 221 19.34 1.84 -1.74
CA LEU A 221 19.21 2.81 -2.83
C LEU A 221 19.66 4.21 -2.38
N ALA A 222 19.17 4.66 -1.22
CA ALA A 222 19.53 5.97 -0.67
C ALA A 222 21.03 6.12 -0.46
N ASN A 223 21.70 5.06 0.00
CA ASN A 223 23.14 5.05 0.28
C ASN A 223 23.99 4.69 -0.96
N GLY A 224 23.34 4.31 -2.06
CA GLY A 224 24.01 3.95 -3.31
C GLY A 224 24.62 2.53 -3.29
N GLU A 225 24.21 1.65 -2.40
CA GLU A 225 24.62 0.24 -2.41
C GLU A 225 24.00 -0.53 -3.58
N ILE A 226 22.83 -0.09 -4.06
CA ILE A 226 22.22 -0.50 -5.33
C ILE A 226 22.00 0.73 -6.22
N CYS A 227 21.91 0.51 -7.53
CA CYS A 227 21.68 1.60 -8.48
C CYS A 227 20.28 1.59 -9.10
N ALA A 228 19.56 0.48 -9.05
CA ALA A 228 18.20 0.39 -9.55
C ALA A 228 17.37 -0.64 -8.75
N VAL A 229 16.07 -0.40 -8.68
CA VAL A 229 15.13 -1.30 -7.99
C VAL A 229 13.72 -1.14 -8.55
N ILE A 230 12.96 -2.24 -8.58
CA ILE A 230 11.50 -2.20 -8.66
C ILE A 230 10.96 -2.09 -7.24
N GLY A 231 10.30 -0.98 -6.91
CA GLY A 231 9.82 -0.68 -5.58
C GLY A 231 8.48 0.05 -5.58
N TRP A 232 7.91 0.24 -4.40
CA TRP A 232 6.71 1.06 -4.20
C TRP A 232 7.04 2.54 -4.32
N SER A 233 6.18 3.30 -4.98
CA SER A 233 6.37 4.75 -5.19
C SER A 233 6.68 5.52 -3.92
N GLY A 234 5.94 5.30 -2.81
CA GLY A 234 6.21 5.96 -1.52
C GLY A 234 7.54 5.57 -0.90
N SER A 235 7.91 4.28 -0.93
CA SER A 235 9.20 3.82 -0.42
C SER A 235 10.37 4.39 -1.20
N LEU A 236 10.23 4.57 -2.50
CA LEU A 236 11.23 5.23 -3.35
C LEU A 236 11.32 6.73 -3.06
N PHE A 237 10.21 7.38 -2.74
CA PHE A 237 10.20 8.76 -2.27
C PHE A 237 10.94 8.91 -0.93
N ILE A 238 10.75 7.96 -0.01
CA ILE A 238 11.50 7.91 1.25
C ILE A 238 13.01 7.75 0.97
N ALA A 239 13.42 6.84 0.09
CA ALA A 239 14.81 6.66 -0.30
C ALA A 239 15.43 7.97 -0.87
N GLN A 240 14.67 8.67 -1.72
CA GLN A 240 15.06 9.98 -2.25
C GLN A 240 15.23 11.02 -1.13
N SER A 241 14.31 11.03 -0.16
CA SER A 241 14.32 11.96 0.98
C SER A 241 15.51 11.70 1.89
N ILE A 242 15.83 10.44 2.17
CA ILE A 242 17.02 10.04 2.95
C ILE A 242 18.30 10.51 2.26
N ALA A 243 18.45 10.23 0.95
CA ALA A 243 19.63 10.64 0.19
C ALA A 243 19.84 12.16 0.19
N LYS A 244 18.76 12.93 0.03
CA LYS A 244 18.79 14.40 0.13
C LYS A 244 19.14 14.87 1.55
N GLY A 245 18.52 14.29 2.57
CA GLY A 245 18.69 14.67 3.97
C GLY A 245 20.11 14.41 4.49
N THR A 246 20.72 13.31 4.06
CA THR A 246 22.12 12.96 4.42
C THR A 246 23.17 13.66 3.57
N ASN A 247 22.76 14.32 2.48
CA ASN A 247 23.63 15.01 1.53
C ASN A 247 24.81 14.12 1.08
N ASN A 248 24.55 12.83 0.86
CA ASN A 248 25.57 11.82 0.55
C ASN A 248 25.99 11.79 -0.94
N GLY A 249 25.48 12.72 -1.75
CA GLY A 249 25.81 12.86 -3.18
C GLY A 249 25.02 11.89 -4.09
N ASN A 250 24.11 11.08 -3.57
CA ASN A 250 23.27 10.21 -4.37
C ASN A 250 22.03 10.96 -4.89
N ASP A 251 21.88 11.06 -6.20
CA ASP A 251 20.67 11.62 -6.85
C ASP A 251 19.72 10.47 -7.19
N ILE A 252 18.76 10.24 -6.29
CA ILE A 252 17.75 9.20 -6.44
C ILE A 252 16.59 9.75 -7.27
N ARG A 253 16.27 9.04 -8.35
CA ARG A 253 15.16 9.31 -9.25
C ARG A 253 14.17 8.16 -9.18
N MET A 254 12.93 8.47 -9.52
CA MET A 254 11.84 7.51 -9.61
C MET A 254 11.03 7.79 -10.86
N VAL A 255 10.59 6.76 -11.54
CA VAL A 255 9.88 6.87 -12.82
C VAL A 255 8.82 5.78 -12.94
N MET A 256 7.63 6.19 -13.38
CA MET A 256 6.65 5.27 -13.91
C MET A 256 7.07 4.91 -15.35
N PRO A 257 7.26 3.64 -15.68
CA PRO A 257 7.62 3.22 -17.04
C PRO A 257 6.58 3.66 -18.07
N GLU A 258 7.04 3.96 -19.28
CA GLU A 258 6.22 4.50 -20.37
C GLU A 258 5.08 3.57 -20.78
N GLU A 259 5.28 2.26 -20.63
CA GLU A 259 4.28 1.22 -20.93
C GLU A 259 3.12 1.21 -19.92
N GLY A 260 3.34 1.77 -18.75
CA GLY A 260 2.41 1.72 -17.63
C GLY A 260 2.86 0.76 -16.53
N THR A 261 2.06 0.65 -15.49
CA THR A 261 2.38 -0.17 -14.33
C THR A 261 1.13 -0.57 -13.54
N MET A 262 1.35 -1.41 -12.54
CA MET A 262 0.32 -1.78 -11.58
C MET A 262 0.05 -0.66 -10.58
N VAL A 263 -1.23 -0.37 -10.34
CA VAL A 263 -1.71 0.45 -9.22
C VAL A 263 -2.37 -0.44 -8.17
N TRP A 264 -2.04 -0.17 -6.92
CA TRP A 264 -2.62 -0.84 -5.75
C TRP A 264 -3.26 0.18 -4.82
N PHE A 265 -4.23 -0.29 -4.04
CA PHE A 265 -4.96 0.49 -3.06
C PHE A 265 -4.99 -0.24 -1.75
N ASP A 266 -4.73 0.47 -0.67
CA ASP A 266 -5.07 0.01 0.67
C ASP A 266 -6.38 0.66 1.10
N ASN A 267 -7.20 -0.12 1.76
CA ASN A 267 -8.58 0.25 2.05
C ASN A 267 -8.85 0.10 3.54
N MET A 268 -9.66 0.97 4.09
CA MET A 268 -10.22 0.83 5.43
C MET A 268 -11.44 -0.09 5.36
N ALA A 269 -11.45 -1.16 6.14
CA ALA A 269 -12.55 -2.13 6.18
C ALA A 269 -12.83 -2.57 7.61
N ILE A 270 -14.07 -2.94 7.89
CA ILE A 270 -14.53 -3.36 9.22
C ILE A 270 -14.62 -4.89 9.24
N PRO A 271 -13.83 -5.57 10.11
CA PRO A 271 -13.90 -7.03 10.24
C PRO A 271 -15.28 -7.51 10.71
N LYS A 272 -15.64 -8.75 10.32
CA LYS A 272 -16.85 -9.42 10.79
C LYS A 272 -16.86 -9.54 12.31
N GLY A 273 -17.95 -9.06 12.93
CA GLY A 273 -18.12 -9.10 14.38
C GLY A 273 -17.25 -8.08 15.14
N ALA A 274 -16.83 -6.99 14.49
CA ALA A 274 -16.10 -5.88 15.11
C ALA A 274 -16.85 -5.38 16.38
N PRO A 275 -16.20 -5.36 17.56
CA PRO A 275 -16.86 -4.95 18.82
C PRO A 275 -17.35 -3.51 18.80
N HIS A 276 -16.59 -2.59 18.16
CA HIS A 276 -16.87 -1.15 18.20
C HIS A 276 -17.05 -0.58 16.77
N LYS A 277 -17.93 -1.22 15.98
CA LYS A 277 -18.20 -0.84 14.59
C LYS A 277 -18.50 0.66 14.41
N GLU A 278 -19.31 1.25 15.31
CA GLU A 278 -19.66 2.66 15.21
C GLU A 278 -18.45 3.58 15.39
N LEU A 279 -17.53 3.22 16.28
CA LEU A 279 -16.29 3.97 16.47
C LEU A 279 -15.34 3.80 15.25
N ALA A 280 -15.32 2.62 14.64
CA ALA A 280 -14.59 2.39 13.40
C ALA A 280 -15.15 3.24 12.24
N GLU A 281 -16.48 3.36 12.10
CA GLU A 281 -17.11 4.24 11.10
C GLU A 281 -16.76 5.73 11.36
N LYS A 282 -16.72 6.15 12.63
CA LYS A 282 -16.25 7.51 12.99
C LYS A 282 -14.79 7.72 12.60
N PHE A 283 -13.91 6.73 12.84
CA PHE A 283 -12.51 6.80 12.46
C PHE A 283 -12.33 6.88 10.94
N ILE A 284 -13.05 6.06 10.18
CA ILE A 284 -13.05 6.13 8.71
C ILE A 284 -13.46 7.54 8.25
N ASN A 285 -14.56 8.07 8.78
CA ASN A 285 -15.02 9.41 8.41
C ASN A 285 -14.05 10.52 8.83
N PHE A 286 -13.34 10.35 9.95
CA PHE A 286 -12.30 11.26 10.42
C PHE A 286 -11.10 11.26 9.47
N ILE A 287 -10.60 10.09 9.07
CA ILE A 287 -9.51 9.94 8.09
C ILE A 287 -9.87 10.60 6.75
N LEU A 288 -11.12 10.54 6.32
CA LEU A 288 -11.57 11.15 5.05
C LEU A 288 -11.63 12.69 5.07
N ARG A 289 -11.32 13.35 6.19
CA ARG A 289 -11.15 14.81 6.20
C ARG A 289 -9.91 15.18 5.39
N PRO A 290 -9.99 16.21 4.53
CA PRO A 290 -8.85 16.60 3.69
C PRO A 290 -7.58 16.88 4.47
N GLU A 291 -7.69 17.59 5.59
CA GLU A 291 -6.57 17.94 6.47
C GLU A 291 -5.93 16.70 7.12
N VAL A 292 -6.73 15.71 7.50
CA VAL A 292 -6.27 14.50 8.20
C VAL A 292 -5.53 13.57 7.24
N ILE A 293 -6.16 13.23 6.10
CA ILE A 293 -5.54 12.33 5.14
C ILE A 293 -4.31 12.95 4.46
N ALA A 294 -4.25 14.29 4.36
CA ALA A 294 -3.06 14.99 3.88
C ALA A 294 -1.87 14.81 4.84
N ILE A 295 -2.09 14.77 6.18
CA ILE A 295 -1.04 14.45 7.15
C ILE A 295 -0.47 13.05 6.86
N ALA A 296 -1.33 12.06 6.63
CA ALA A 296 -0.90 10.71 6.28
C ALA A 296 -0.06 10.70 5.00
N SER A 297 -0.54 11.30 3.91
CA SER A 297 0.22 11.40 2.66
C SER A 297 1.58 12.09 2.83
N ASN A 298 1.62 13.18 3.60
CA ASN A 298 2.85 13.96 3.80
C ASN A 298 3.89 13.21 4.65
N SER A 299 3.44 12.40 5.60
CA SER A 299 4.30 11.63 6.49
C SER A 299 4.81 10.33 5.86
N ILE A 300 3.90 9.61 5.17
CA ILE A 300 4.17 8.25 4.67
C ILE A 300 4.70 8.28 3.23
N GLY A 301 4.42 9.36 2.49
CA GLY A 301 4.89 9.52 1.12
C GLY A 301 4.03 8.81 0.08
N TYR A 302 2.77 8.42 0.38
CA TYR A 302 1.84 7.86 -0.58
C TYR A 302 0.74 8.84 -0.98
N ALA A 303 0.21 8.67 -2.18
CA ALA A 303 -0.94 9.44 -2.63
C ALA A 303 -2.23 8.98 -1.93
N ASN A 304 -3.20 9.88 -1.83
CA ASN A 304 -4.53 9.57 -1.28
C ASN A 304 -5.62 9.88 -2.33
N PRO A 305 -6.79 9.24 -2.21
CA PRO A 305 -7.87 9.37 -3.20
C PRO A 305 -8.78 10.58 -2.94
N ASN A 306 -8.43 11.48 -2.02
CA ASN A 306 -9.27 12.61 -1.63
C ASN A 306 -8.84 13.87 -2.40
N SER A 307 -9.62 14.25 -3.42
CA SER A 307 -9.33 15.41 -4.27
C SER A 307 -9.21 16.74 -3.50
N LYS A 308 -9.93 16.88 -2.38
CA LYS A 308 -9.85 18.07 -1.53
C LYS A 308 -8.59 18.12 -0.68
N ALA A 309 -7.93 16.98 -0.45
CA ALA A 309 -6.66 16.91 0.27
C ALA A 309 -5.46 17.27 -0.62
N THR A 310 -5.54 17.09 -1.93
CA THR A 310 -4.44 17.36 -2.87
C THR A 310 -3.81 18.75 -2.72
N PRO A 311 -4.55 19.85 -2.50
CA PRO A 311 -3.93 21.16 -2.23
C PRO A 311 -3.07 21.19 -0.96
N LEU A 312 -3.38 20.36 0.04
CA LEU A 312 -2.72 20.28 1.34
C LEU A 312 -1.52 19.34 1.36
N VAL A 313 -1.37 18.51 0.32
CA VAL A 313 -0.22 17.61 0.16
C VAL A 313 1.02 18.43 -0.19
N ASN A 314 2.17 18.04 0.37
CA ASN A 314 3.47 18.67 0.14
C ASN A 314 3.78 18.77 -1.36
N LYS A 315 4.34 19.93 -1.77
CA LYS A 315 4.63 20.19 -3.19
C LYS A 315 5.53 19.10 -3.81
N GLU A 316 6.52 18.63 -3.07
CA GLU A 316 7.44 17.59 -3.55
C GLU A 316 6.75 16.27 -3.88
N ILE A 317 5.69 15.91 -3.14
CA ILE A 317 4.90 14.71 -3.36
C ILE A 317 3.93 14.94 -4.54
N LYS A 318 3.07 15.96 -4.44
CA LYS A 318 2.00 16.18 -5.44
C LYS A 318 2.48 16.63 -6.81
N SER A 319 3.68 17.20 -6.93
CA SER A 319 4.26 17.57 -8.22
C SER A 319 5.13 16.48 -8.84
N ASN A 320 5.31 15.35 -8.16
CA ASN A 320 6.06 14.22 -8.69
C ASN A 320 5.12 13.32 -9.52
N PRO A 321 5.31 13.22 -10.85
CA PRO A 321 4.42 12.45 -11.72
C PRO A 321 4.50 10.94 -11.49
N ALA A 322 5.47 10.45 -10.73
CA ALA A 322 5.56 9.05 -10.30
C ALA A 322 4.77 8.79 -8.99
N MET A 323 4.27 9.84 -8.34
CA MET A 323 3.45 9.78 -7.12
C MET A 323 1.99 10.15 -7.41
N TYR A 324 1.79 11.33 -7.97
CA TYR A 324 0.50 11.82 -8.48
C TYR A 324 0.54 11.75 -10.00
N ILE A 325 0.07 10.62 -10.51
CA ILE A 325 0.14 10.26 -11.92
C ILE A 325 -0.76 11.20 -12.73
N PRO A 326 -0.25 11.84 -13.82
CA PRO A 326 -1.06 12.67 -14.69
C PRO A 326 -2.26 11.92 -15.30
N GLU A 327 -3.38 12.61 -15.49
CA GLU A 327 -4.62 12.02 -16.01
C GLU A 327 -4.41 11.28 -17.35
N GLU A 328 -3.57 11.82 -18.25
CA GLU A 328 -3.22 11.18 -19.50
C GLU A 328 -2.51 9.83 -19.34
N ASP A 329 -1.82 9.61 -18.21
CA ASP A 329 -1.08 8.38 -17.90
C ASP A 329 -1.89 7.38 -17.07
N MET A 330 -2.98 7.82 -16.42
CA MET A 330 -3.86 6.94 -15.65
C MET A 330 -4.39 5.75 -16.46
N LYS A 331 -4.64 5.93 -17.76
CA LYS A 331 -5.10 4.86 -18.67
C LYS A 331 -4.06 3.76 -18.92
N LYS A 332 -2.81 3.97 -18.55
CA LYS A 332 -1.72 2.98 -18.65
C LYS A 332 -1.63 2.11 -17.40
N LEU A 333 -2.38 2.45 -16.35
CA LEU A 333 -2.38 1.69 -15.12
C LEU A 333 -3.32 0.48 -15.23
N PHE A 334 -2.92 -0.62 -14.60
CA PHE A 334 -3.80 -1.74 -14.35
C PHE A 334 -3.93 -1.98 -12.85
N ALA A 335 -5.15 -2.23 -12.38
CA ALA A 335 -5.40 -2.41 -10.96
C ALA A 335 -4.86 -3.75 -10.45
N GLN A 336 -4.36 -3.76 -9.23
CA GLN A 336 -4.02 -5.01 -8.56
C GLN A 336 -5.29 -5.79 -8.23
N GLU A 337 -5.36 -7.05 -8.67
CA GLU A 337 -6.53 -7.92 -8.51
C GLU A 337 -6.28 -9.09 -7.57
N SER A 338 -7.36 -9.58 -6.97
CA SER A 338 -7.35 -10.82 -6.19
C SER A 338 -7.38 -12.04 -7.11
N LEU A 339 -6.51 -13.01 -6.86
CA LEU A 339 -6.52 -14.29 -7.54
C LEU A 339 -7.16 -15.39 -6.68
N SER A 340 -7.70 -16.43 -7.33
CA SER A 340 -8.15 -17.62 -6.61
C SER A 340 -6.99 -18.29 -5.86
N LEU A 341 -7.27 -18.98 -4.76
CA LEU A 341 -6.27 -19.74 -3.99
C LEU A 341 -5.48 -20.75 -4.86
N ARG A 342 -6.10 -21.29 -5.90
CA ARG A 342 -5.44 -22.18 -6.85
C ARG A 342 -4.37 -21.41 -7.65
N THR A 343 -4.73 -20.26 -8.18
CA THR A 343 -3.81 -19.42 -8.98
C THR A 343 -2.71 -18.83 -8.10
N GLU A 344 -3.04 -18.44 -6.87
CA GLU A 344 -2.07 -17.98 -5.88
C GLU A 344 -0.97 -19.02 -5.62
N LYS A 345 -1.33 -20.29 -5.48
CA LYS A 345 -0.36 -21.38 -5.33
C LYS A 345 0.55 -21.53 -6.55
N ILE A 346 0.02 -21.34 -7.76
CA ILE A 346 0.82 -21.35 -8.99
C ILE A 346 1.79 -20.19 -8.99
N ARG A 347 1.32 -18.97 -8.72
CA ARG A 347 2.12 -17.73 -8.66
C ARG A 347 3.25 -17.83 -7.62
N THR A 348 2.92 -18.24 -6.40
CA THR A 348 3.89 -18.37 -5.31
C THR A 348 4.96 -19.42 -5.62
N ARG A 349 4.58 -20.54 -6.25
CA ARG A 349 5.52 -21.56 -6.67
C ARG A 349 6.47 -21.03 -7.75
N ALA A 350 5.94 -20.36 -8.79
CA ALA A 350 6.73 -19.74 -9.83
C ALA A 350 7.73 -18.72 -9.25
N TRP A 351 7.27 -17.87 -8.33
CA TRP A 351 8.13 -16.92 -7.62
C TRP A 351 9.25 -17.59 -6.84
N THR A 352 8.95 -18.67 -6.14
CA THR A 352 9.96 -19.46 -5.43
C THR A 352 11.01 -20.03 -6.37
N ASN A 353 10.58 -20.56 -7.53
CA ASN A 353 11.50 -21.08 -8.56
C ASN A 353 12.40 -19.97 -9.10
N ILE A 354 11.86 -18.80 -9.40
CA ILE A 354 12.63 -17.61 -9.84
C ILE A 354 13.70 -17.25 -8.81
N LYS A 355 13.31 -17.10 -7.53
CA LYS A 355 14.27 -16.70 -6.49
C LYS A 355 15.38 -17.72 -6.27
N THR A 356 15.06 -18.99 -6.34
CA THR A 356 15.99 -20.09 -6.06
C THR A 356 16.74 -20.59 -7.30
N ASN A 357 16.44 -20.01 -8.47
CA ASN A 357 17.01 -20.37 -9.77
C ASN A 357 16.86 -21.89 -10.07
N ARG A 358 15.64 -22.40 -9.95
CA ARG A 358 15.27 -23.81 -10.16
C ARG A 358 14.37 -23.98 -11.37
#